data_4b3da67a2d512122b34478c5ee033f20
#
_entry.id   4b3da67a2d512122b34478c5ee033f20
#
_cell.length_a   1.000
_cell.length_b   1.000
_cell.length_c   1.000
_cell.angle_alpha   90.00
_cell.angle_beta   90.00
_cell.angle_gamma   90.00
#
_symmetry.space_group_name_H-M   'P 1'
#
loop_
_entity.id
_entity.type
_entity.pdbx_description
1 polymer ?
#
loop_
_entity_poly.entity_id
_entity_poly.type
_entity_poly.pdbx_seq_one_letter_code
_entity_poly.pdbx_strand_id
1 'polypeptide(L)'
;MKCIRLTLVVLLLGASSFLRSAWATSFSNDQSDLWWNASENGWGIQFVQRGSTIFATMFVYDASGNPTFYVATMEGSKPNGVLTFTGDLFTSHGSWFGAVPYNPAIFGGAKVGTMTWQKQSGDPGTLTYSVNGVNVTKSLVRQPIRNDDYTGRYTVGLHFVATACSNPSKNGPTDGADTMNFTQNGTTISASLVTLGCNYAGTYSQSGQFGTISGTYSCPANGDAGTFDTSNMVVTPVGMVMRVSASSTSTGCQSTGQIGGVRNDQ
;
A
#
# COMPACT_ATOMS: atom_id res chain seq x y z
N MET A 1 43.99 -44.61 -41.65
CA MET A 1 43.14 -44.50 -40.50
C MET A 1 43.00 -43.04 -40.13
N LYS A 2 41.87 -42.41 -40.48
CA LYS A 2 41.61 -40.95 -40.30
C LYS A 2 40.73 -40.79 -39.06
N CYS A 3 41.27 -40.15 -38.00
CA CYS A 3 40.49 -39.71 -36.84
C CYS A 3 39.60 -38.53 -37.19
N ILE A 4 38.31 -38.70 -37.17
CA ILE A 4 37.32 -37.63 -37.31
C ILE A 4 37.17 -37.01 -35.91
N ARG A 5 37.59 -35.76 -35.76
CA ARG A 5 37.31 -34.93 -34.58
C ARG A 5 35.92 -34.42 -34.72
N LEU A 6 35.02 -34.92 -33.88
CA LEU A 6 33.64 -34.41 -33.74
C LEU A 6 33.68 -33.14 -32.87
N THR A 7 33.59 -31.97 -33.52
CA THR A 7 33.47 -30.68 -32.81
C THR A 7 32.02 -30.52 -32.35
N LEU A 8 31.80 -30.72 -31.08
CA LEU A 8 30.48 -30.45 -30.45
C LEU A 8 30.29 -28.94 -30.32
N VAL A 9 29.53 -28.35 -31.23
CA VAL A 9 29.09 -26.95 -31.11
C VAL A 9 27.91 -26.96 -30.14
N VAL A 10 28.18 -26.61 -28.88
CA VAL A 10 27.17 -26.33 -27.89
C VAL A 10 26.57 -24.98 -28.25
N LEU A 11 25.42 -25.00 -28.90
CA LEU A 11 24.57 -23.83 -29.09
C LEU A 11 24.00 -23.45 -27.70
N LEU A 12 24.67 -22.55 -27.01
CA LEU A 12 24.10 -21.80 -25.88
C LEU A 12 23.02 -20.88 -26.44
N LEU A 13 21.82 -21.42 -26.59
CA LEU A 13 20.61 -20.62 -26.67
C LEU A 13 20.48 -19.88 -25.35
N GLY A 14 20.99 -18.66 -25.34
CA GLY A 14 20.73 -17.68 -24.30
C GLY A 14 19.24 -17.38 -24.30
N ALA A 15 18.50 -18.19 -23.55
CA ALA A 15 17.17 -17.80 -23.08
C ALA A 15 17.40 -16.59 -22.17
N SER A 16 17.46 -15.40 -22.75
CA SER A 16 17.25 -14.15 -22.04
C SER A 16 15.81 -14.19 -21.54
N SER A 17 15.63 -14.88 -20.41
CA SER A 17 14.46 -14.73 -19.57
C SER A 17 14.38 -13.25 -19.25
N PHE A 18 13.55 -12.52 -19.96
CA PHE A 18 13.07 -11.23 -19.50
C PHE A 18 12.36 -11.52 -18.18
N LEU A 19 13.12 -11.49 -17.08
CA LEU A 19 12.61 -11.37 -15.75
C LEU A 19 11.86 -10.06 -15.72
N ARG A 20 10.61 -10.07 -16.20
CA ARG A 20 9.67 -9.04 -15.82
C ARG A 20 9.57 -9.20 -14.31
N SER A 21 10.24 -8.33 -13.58
CA SER A 21 10.02 -8.21 -12.15
C SER A 21 8.53 -8.00 -11.99
N ALA A 22 7.81 -9.06 -11.62
CA ALA A 22 6.44 -8.91 -11.18
C ALA A 22 6.52 -7.99 -9.97
N TRP A 23 6.15 -6.75 -10.15
CA TRP A 23 6.07 -5.78 -9.06
C TRP A 23 4.91 -6.24 -8.20
N ALA A 24 5.21 -7.10 -7.24
CA ALA A 24 4.22 -7.46 -6.23
C ALA A 24 3.75 -6.15 -5.60
N THR A 25 2.45 -5.96 -5.52
CA THR A 25 1.85 -4.86 -4.78
C THR A 25 2.39 -4.95 -3.36
N SER A 26 3.26 -4.01 -2.97
CA SER A 26 3.68 -3.87 -1.59
C SER A 26 2.77 -2.86 -0.91
N PHE A 27 2.57 -2.98 0.40
CA PHE A 27 1.77 -2.02 1.18
C PHE A 27 2.23 -0.58 0.96
N SER A 28 3.54 -0.35 0.80
CA SER A 28 4.11 0.97 0.56
C SER A 28 3.79 1.55 -0.82
N ASN A 29 3.33 0.74 -1.78
CA ASN A 29 3.04 1.15 -3.15
C ASN A 29 1.56 0.98 -3.52
N ASP A 30 0.76 0.33 -2.68
CA ASP A 30 -0.66 0.10 -2.95
C ASP A 30 -1.44 1.42 -2.87
N GLN A 31 -2.01 1.80 -4.01
CA GLN A 31 -2.84 3.00 -4.16
C GLN A 31 -4.34 2.68 -4.08
N SER A 32 -4.71 1.37 -3.93
CA SER A 32 -6.11 0.99 -3.80
C SER A 32 -6.72 1.70 -2.62
N ASP A 33 -7.75 2.47 -2.86
CA ASP A 33 -8.57 3.16 -1.86
C ASP A 33 -9.60 4.06 -2.53
N LEU A 34 -10.41 4.71 -1.72
CA LEU A 34 -11.20 5.87 -2.09
C LEU A 34 -10.39 7.14 -1.83
N TRP A 35 -10.28 8.00 -2.83
CA TRP A 35 -9.52 9.25 -2.78
C TRP A 35 -10.42 10.44 -3.04
N TRP A 36 -10.20 11.53 -2.32
CA TRP A 36 -11.01 12.73 -2.42
C TRP A 36 -10.22 14.00 -2.11
N ASN A 37 -10.79 15.15 -2.46
CA ASN A 37 -10.31 16.43 -1.98
C ASN A 37 -11.19 16.85 -0.80
N ALA A 38 -10.61 16.98 0.39
CA ALA A 38 -11.35 17.27 1.61
C ALA A 38 -12.06 18.66 1.60
N SER A 39 -11.67 19.58 0.72
CA SER A 39 -12.31 20.87 0.53
C SER A 39 -13.37 20.88 -0.58
N GLU A 40 -13.57 19.77 -1.30
CA GLU A 40 -14.47 19.68 -2.45
C GLU A 40 -15.37 18.46 -2.31
N ASN A 41 -16.39 18.53 -1.46
CA ASN A 41 -17.32 17.43 -1.23
C ASN A 41 -18.16 17.09 -2.47
N GLY A 42 -18.55 15.81 -2.57
CA GLY A 42 -19.51 15.32 -3.56
C GLY A 42 -18.90 14.60 -4.74
N TRP A 43 -17.57 14.63 -4.93
CA TRP A 43 -16.87 13.87 -5.93
C TRP A 43 -15.69 13.07 -5.35
N GLY A 44 -15.21 12.09 -6.08
CA GLY A 44 -14.07 11.28 -5.67
C GLY A 44 -13.64 10.31 -6.75
N ILE A 45 -12.56 9.61 -6.45
CA ILE A 45 -12.02 8.57 -7.33
C ILE A 45 -11.67 7.33 -6.53
N GLN A 46 -12.05 6.18 -7.02
CA GLN A 46 -11.67 4.89 -6.48
C GLN A 46 -10.55 4.30 -7.33
N PHE A 47 -9.50 3.84 -6.66
CA PHE A 47 -8.44 3.05 -7.27
C PHE A 47 -8.52 1.60 -6.82
N VAL A 48 -8.29 0.70 -7.76
CA VAL A 48 -8.07 -0.73 -7.54
C VAL A 48 -6.75 -1.09 -8.21
N GLN A 49 -5.73 -1.38 -7.41
CA GLN A 49 -4.39 -1.70 -7.92
C GLN A 49 -4.14 -3.21 -7.94
N ARG A 50 -3.51 -3.66 -9.04
CA ARG A 50 -2.94 -5.00 -9.16
C ARG A 50 -1.55 -4.89 -9.79
N GLY A 51 -0.50 -5.18 -9.02
CA GLY A 51 0.88 -5.00 -9.46
C GLY A 51 1.17 -3.56 -9.85
N SER A 52 1.56 -3.34 -11.10
CA SER A 52 1.85 -2.02 -11.68
C SER A 52 0.65 -1.33 -12.32
N THR A 53 -0.53 -1.95 -12.32
CA THR A 53 -1.73 -1.45 -13.00
C THR A 53 -2.76 -0.96 -11.99
N ILE A 54 -3.34 0.22 -12.22
CA ILE A 54 -4.50 0.75 -11.50
C ILE A 54 -5.70 0.80 -12.44
N PHE A 55 -6.83 0.24 -12.00
CA PHE A 55 -8.14 0.59 -12.55
C PHE A 55 -8.72 1.71 -11.69
N ALA A 56 -9.10 2.82 -12.35
CA ALA A 56 -9.66 4.00 -11.70
C ALA A 56 -11.12 4.20 -12.11
N THR A 57 -11.99 4.52 -11.15
CA THR A 57 -13.35 4.96 -11.37
C THR A 57 -13.55 6.32 -10.71
N MET A 58 -13.79 7.35 -11.52
CA MET A 58 -13.99 8.73 -11.04
C MET A 58 -15.47 9.11 -11.14
N PHE A 59 -16.04 9.52 -10.02
CA PHE A 59 -17.40 10.02 -9.92
C PHE A 59 -17.35 11.54 -9.77
N VAL A 60 -17.92 12.26 -10.73
CA VAL A 60 -17.88 13.72 -10.81
C VAL A 60 -19.22 14.26 -11.31
N TYR A 61 -19.30 15.57 -11.49
CA TYR A 61 -20.45 16.23 -12.08
C TYR A 61 -20.07 16.89 -13.41
N ASP A 62 -20.99 16.89 -14.37
CA ASP A 62 -20.86 17.64 -15.62
C ASP A 62 -21.09 19.15 -15.40
N ALA A 63 -20.95 19.95 -16.45
CA ALA A 63 -21.16 21.40 -16.38
C ALA A 63 -22.60 21.82 -16.00
N SER A 64 -23.56 20.90 -16.11
CA SER A 64 -24.95 21.12 -15.71
C SER A 64 -25.24 20.62 -14.29
N GLY A 65 -24.24 20.06 -13.60
CA GLY A 65 -24.40 19.51 -12.25
C GLY A 65 -24.97 18.09 -12.23
N ASN A 66 -25.05 17.40 -13.37
CA ASN A 66 -25.52 16.01 -13.39
C ASN A 66 -24.39 15.05 -13.02
N PRO A 67 -24.68 13.99 -12.25
CA PRO A 67 -23.68 12.98 -11.93
C PRO A 67 -23.19 12.28 -13.19
N THR A 68 -21.89 12.12 -13.30
CA THR A 68 -21.24 11.39 -14.38
C THR A 68 -20.05 10.61 -13.85
N PHE A 69 -19.55 9.67 -14.64
CA PHE A 69 -18.38 8.90 -14.28
C PHE A 69 -17.42 8.74 -15.46
N TYR A 70 -16.16 8.54 -15.12
CA TYR A 70 -15.11 8.21 -16.07
C TYR A 70 -14.28 7.05 -15.51
N VAL A 71 -13.69 6.25 -16.41
CA VAL A 71 -12.83 5.13 -16.04
C VAL A 71 -11.49 5.22 -16.76
N ALA A 72 -10.45 4.74 -16.09
CA ALA A 72 -9.12 4.63 -16.68
C ALA A 72 -8.44 3.34 -16.22
N THR A 73 -7.66 2.72 -17.12
CA THR A 73 -6.64 1.75 -16.74
C THR A 73 -5.30 2.44 -16.90
N MET A 74 -4.56 2.56 -15.80
CA MET A 74 -3.30 3.30 -15.73
C MET A 74 -2.15 2.36 -15.42
N GLU A 75 -1.02 2.54 -16.13
CA GLU A 75 0.20 1.77 -15.89
C GLU A 75 1.20 2.57 -15.06
N GLY A 76 1.84 1.87 -14.12
CA GLY A 76 2.78 2.43 -13.15
C GLY A 76 4.20 2.53 -13.68
N SER A 77 4.85 3.61 -13.33
CA SER A 77 6.26 3.88 -13.58
C SER A 77 6.87 4.67 -12.43
N LYS A 78 8.20 4.83 -12.40
CA LYS A 78 8.87 5.66 -11.38
C LYS A 78 9.87 6.63 -12.03
N PRO A 79 9.40 7.57 -12.84
CA PRO A 79 10.29 8.58 -13.38
C PRO A 79 10.89 9.42 -12.24
N ASN A 80 12.21 9.54 -12.19
CA ASN A 80 12.94 10.27 -11.16
C ASN A 80 12.58 9.87 -9.71
N GLY A 81 12.20 8.59 -9.50
CA GLY A 81 11.82 8.07 -8.18
C GLY A 81 10.38 8.38 -7.75
N VAL A 82 9.62 9.15 -8.51
CA VAL A 82 8.21 9.48 -8.22
C VAL A 82 7.32 8.38 -8.77
N LEU A 83 6.50 7.76 -7.91
CA LEU A 83 5.50 6.78 -8.33
C LEU A 83 4.43 7.49 -9.17
N THR A 84 4.32 7.08 -10.43
CA THR A 84 3.43 7.70 -11.42
C THR A 84 2.65 6.62 -12.15
N PHE A 85 1.34 6.78 -12.23
CA PHE A 85 0.45 5.93 -13.03
C PHE A 85 -0.20 6.81 -14.09
N THR A 86 -0.23 6.34 -15.33
CA THR A 86 -0.79 7.11 -16.45
C THR A 86 -1.59 6.20 -17.38
N GLY A 87 -2.72 6.68 -17.86
CA GLY A 87 -3.59 5.96 -18.79
C GLY A 87 -4.59 6.86 -19.50
N ASP A 88 -5.27 6.26 -20.48
CA ASP A 88 -6.36 6.92 -21.21
C ASP A 88 -7.62 6.95 -20.34
N LEU A 89 -8.34 8.06 -20.41
CA LEU A 89 -9.61 8.26 -19.71
C LEU A 89 -10.78 8.07 -20.67
N PHE A 90 -11.75 7.25 -20.25
CA PHE A 90 -12.91 6.87 -21.04
C PHE A 90 -14.21 7.25 -20.36
N THR A 91 -15.22 7.60 -21.18
CA THR A 91 -16.64 7.52 -20.83
C THR A 91 -17.27 6.29 -21.46
N SER A 92 -18.41 5.84 -20.94
CA SER A 92 -19.15 4.71 -21.52
C SER A 92 -20.65 4.92 -21.43
N HIS A 93 -21.38 4.22 -22.31
CA HIS A 93 -22.83 4.09 -22.29
C HIS A 93 -23.21 2.64 -22.52
N GLY A 94 -24.40 2.26 -22.13
CA GLY A 94 -24.87 0.88 -22.29
C GLY A 94 -26.36 0.74 -22.06
N SER A 95 -26.82 -0.50 -21.98
CA SER A 95 -28.21 -0.80 -21.68
C SER A 95 -28.60 -0.28 -20.30
N TRP A 96 -29.80 0.26 -20.20
CA TRP A 96 -30.38 0.59 -18.89
C TRP A 96 -30.42 -0.67 -18.01
N PHE A 97 -30.00 -0.55 -16.74
CA PHE A 97 -29.85 -1.68 -15.83
C PHE A 97 -31.16 -2.44 -15.57
N GLY A 98 -32.33 -1.79 -15.71
CA GLY A 98 -33.65 -2.41 -15.57
C GLY A 98 -34.26 -2.90 -16.89
N ALA A 99 -33.51 -2.89 -18.01
CA ALA A 99 -34.03 -3.36 -19.29
C ALA A 99 -34.24 -4.88 -19.29
N VAL A 100 -35.40 -5.32 -19.81
CA VAL A 100 -35.73 -6.75 -19.99
C VAL A 100 -36.29 -6.96 -21.42
N PRO A 101 -35.54 -7.67 -22.27
CA PRO A 101 -34.20 -8.25 -22.05
C PRO A 101 -33.10 -7.18 -22.01
N TYR A 102 -32.03 -7.45 -21.25
CA TYR A 102 -30.83 -6.63 -21.30
C TYR A 102 -30.15 -6.75 -22.66
N ASN A 103 -29.78 -5.61 -23.25
CA ASN A 103 -29.14 -5.59 -24.57
C ASN A 103 -27.65 -5.20 -24.46
N PRO A 104 -26.71 -6.14 -24.47
CA PRO A 104 -25.29 -5.85 -24.40
C PRO A 104 -24.73 -5.18 -25.65
N ALA A 105 -25.42 -5.27 -26.77
CA ALA A 105 -24.95 -4.77 -28.09
C ALA A 105 -24.94 -3.23 -28.18
N ILE A 106 -25.64 -2.53 -27.28
CA ILE A 106 -25.62 -1.06 -27.22
C ILE A 106 -24.50 -0.49 -26.36
N PHE A 107 -23.65 -1.35 -25.79
CA PHE A 107 -22.46 -0.89 -25.05
C PHE A 107 -21.51 -0.15 -26.00
N GLY A 108 -21.05 1.02 -25.57
CA GLY A 108 -20.03 1.79 -26.28
C GLY A 108 -19.18 2.58 -25.28
N GLY A 109 -17.95 2.85 -25.66
CA GLY A 109 -17.02 3.67 -24.91
C GLY A 109 -16.24 4.61 -25.82
N ALA A 110 -15.89 5.78 -25.33
CA ALA A 110 -15.08 6.75 -26.04
C ALA A 110 -13.95 7.27 -25.14
N LYS A 111 -12.76 7.37 -25.72
CA LYS A 111 -11.64 8.08 -25.07
C LYS A 111 -11.98 9.57 -25.05
N VAL A 112 -11.95 10.16 -23.87
CA VAL A 112 -12.23 11.58 -23.64
C VAL A 112 -11.01 12.38 -23.21
N GLY A 113 -9.92 11.70 -22.86
CA GLY A 113 -8.69 12.35 -22.43
C GLY A 113 -7.68 11.37 -21.83
N THR A 114 -6.91 11.86 -20.88
CA THR A 114 -5.90 11.09 -20.15
C THR A 114 -6.00 11.35 -18.65
N MET A 115 -5.45 10.44 -17.85
CA MET A 115 -5.37 10.56 -16.40
C MET A 115 -3.96 10.20 -15.94
N THR A 116 -3.43 10.96 -14.99
CA THR A 116 -2.15 10.70 -14.33
C THR A 116 -2.32 10.83 -12.82
N TRP A 117 -1.87 9.83 -12.10
CA TRP A 117 -1.76 9.83 -10.64
C TRP A 117 -0.31 9.83 -10.23
N GLN A 118 0.09 10.77 -9.38
CA GLN A 118 1.45 10.87 -8.86
C GLN A 118 1.44 10.91 -7.35
N LYS A 119 2.34 10.12 -6.73
CA LYS A 119 2.52 10.10 -5.29
C LYS A 119 4.00 9.94 -4.95
N GLN A 120 4.52 10.83 -4.11
CA GLN A 120 5.88 10.71 -3.60
C GLN A 120 5.90 9.80 -2.38
N SER A 121 5.63 10.31 -1.21
CA SER A 121 5.53 9.58 0.06
C SER A 121 4.44 10.20 0.91
N GLY A 122 3.74 9.39 1.71
CA GLY A 122 2.63 9.88 2.51
C GLY A 122 1.44 10.37 1.65
N ASP A 123 0.52 11.11 2.26
CA ASP A 123 -0.55 11.86 1.60
C ASP A 123 -0.20 13.36 1.66
N PRO A 124 -0.67 14.18 0.72
CA PRO A 124 -1.53 13.89 -0.41
C PRO A 124 -0.81 13.32 -1.64
N GLY A 125 -1.61 12.82 -2.63
CA GLY A 125 -1.17 12.57 -4.00
C GLY A 125 -1.74 13.61 -4.96
N THR A 126 -1.19 13.67 -6.17
CA THR A 126 -1.63 14.59 -7.22
C THR A 126 -2.33 13.82 -8.34
N LEU A 127 -3.59 14.15 -8.60
CA LEU A 127 -4.37 13.70 -9.73
C LEU A 127 -4.40 14.79 -10.80
N THR A 128 -3.93 14.46 -12.01
CA THR A 128 -4.08 15.33 -13.20
C THR A 128 -4.87 14.55 -14.25
N TYR A 129 -5.88 15.18 -14.82
CA TYR A 129 -6.66 14.55 -15.89
C TYR A 129 -7.17 15.59 -16.90
N SER A 130 -7.52 15.11 -18.10
CA SER A 130 -8.19 15.92 -19.12
C SER A 130 -9.48 15.24 -19.54
N VAL A 131 -10.52 16.02 -19.77
CA VAL A 131 -11.80 15.59 -20.36
C VAL A 131 -12.18 16.56 -21.46
N ASN A 132 -12.22 16.08 -22.71
CA ASN A 132 -12.60 16.89 -23.88
C ASN A 132 -11.83 18.22 -23.97
N GLY A 133 -10.54 18.23 -23.64
CA GLY A 133 -9.67 19.41 -23.67
C GLY A 133 -9.67 20.26 -22.38
N VAL A 134 -10.55 19.97 -21.42
CA VAL A 134 -10.52 20.63 -20.11
C VAL A 134 -9.50 19.92 -19.21
N ASN A 135 -8.47 20.64 -18.77
CA ASN A 135 -7.41 20.10 -17.91
C ASN A 135 -7.68 20.45 -16.46
N VAL A 136 -7.53 19.46 -15.58
CA VAL A 136 -7.77 19.56 -14.14
C VAL A 136 -6.61 18.96 -13.37
N THR A 137 -6.17 19.64 -12.30
CA THR A 137 -5.19 19.09 -11.34
C THR A 137 -5.74 19.25 -9.92
N LYS A 138 -5.72 18.18 -9.15
CA LYS A 138 -6.25 18.10 -7.79
C LYS A 138 -5.25 17.43 -6.85
N SER A 139 -5.21 17.91 -5.63
CA SER A 139 -4.53 17.26 -4.52
C SER A 139 -5.55 16.40 -3.78
N LEU A 140 -5.27 15.10 -3.64
CA LEU A 140 -6.18 14.15 -3.04
C LEU A 140 -5.54 13.47 -1.84
N VAL A 141 -6.37 13.19 -0.85
CA VAL A 141 -6.04 12.34 0.30
C VAL A 141 -6.92 11.09 0.30
N ARG A 142 -6.49 10.07 0.99
CA ARG A 142 -7.31 8.87 1.18
C ARG A 142 -8.49 9.17 2.08
N GLN A 143 -9.64 8.62 1.76
CA GLN A 143 -10.85 8.75 2.59
C GLN A 143 -11.03 7.46 3.40
N PRO A 144 -10.92 7.49 4.74
CA PRO A 144 -11.28 6.35 5.56
C PRO A 144 -12.78 6.05 5.43
N ILE A 145 -13.13 4.80 5.14
CA ILE A 145 -14.52 4.35 5.11
C ILE A 145 -15.00 4.01 6.53
N ARG A 146 -14.07 3.52 7.35
CA ARG A 146 -14.29 3.21 8.77
C ARG A 146 -13.00 3.44 9.54
N ASN A 147 -13.10 3.62 10.85
CA ASN A 147 -11.93 3.55 11.72
C ASN A 147 -11.62 2.08 12.02
N ASP A 148 -10.38 1.70 11.82
CA ASP A 148 -9.91 0.37 12.17
C ASP A 148 -9.65 0.27 13.67
N ASP A 149 -9.97 -0.91 14.23
CA ASP A 149 -9.71 -1.27 15.63
C ASP A 149 -8.76 -2.46 15.67
N TYR A 150 -7.59 -2.24 16.23
CA TYR A 150 -6.53 -3.24 16.38
C TYR A 150 -6.66 -4.05 17.67
N THR A 151 -7.59 -3.69 18.58
CA THR A 151 -7.77 -4.41 19.84
C THR A 151 -7.94 -5.89 19.58
N GLY A 152 -7.13 -6.69 20.28
CA GLY A 152 -7.16 -8.14 20.17
C GLY A 152 -5.81 -8.79 20.43
N ARG A 153 -5.80 -10.12 20.36
CA ARG A 153 -4.64 -10.97 20.54
C ARG A 153 -4.24 -11.61 19.20
N TYR A 154 -2.94 -11.54 18.90
CA TYR A 154 -2.40 -12.02 17.62
C TYR A 154 -1.17 -12.92 17.86
N THR A 155 -1.10 -14.06 17.16
CA THR A 155 0.17 -14.78 16.99
C THR A 155 0.91 -14.14 15.83
N VAL A 156 2.08 -13.56 16.09
CA VAL A 156 2.82 -12.75 15.13
C VAL A 156 4.17 -13.35 14.78
N GLY A 157 4.56 -13.20 13.50
CA GLY A 157 5.93 -13.29 13.03
C GLY A 157 6.56 -11.91 12.98
N LEU A 158 7.85 -11.81 13.30
CA LEU A 158 8.63 -10.60 13.38
C LEU A 158 9.87 -10.75 12.49
N HIS A 159 10.15 -9.74 11.69
CA HIS A 159 11.41 -9.61 10.96
C HIS A 159 11.93 -8.19 11.14
N PHE A 160 13.12 -8.02 11.70
CA PHE A 160 13.76 -6.73 11.89
C PHE A 160 15.20 -6.77 11.39
N VAL A 161 15.67 -5.64 10.90
CA VAL A 161 17.08 -5.39 10.58
C VAL A 161 17.55 -4.21 11.41
N ALA A 162 18.48 -4.47 12.32
CA ALA A 162 19.12 -3.44 13.15
C ALA A 162 20.38 -2.90 12.46
N THR A 163 20.57 -1.59 12.55
CA THR A 163 21.74 -0.86 12.01
C THR A 163 22.19 0.22 12.99
N ALA A 164 23.37 0.77 12.79
CA ALA A 164 23.92 1.88 13.57
C ALA A 164 23.97 1.63 15.11
N CYS A 165 24.00 0.36 15.53
CA CYS A 165 24.10 0.02 16.95
C CYS A 165 25.43 0.48 17.53
N SER A 166 25.43 0.95 18.78
CA SER A 166 26.66 1.29 19.54
C SER A 166 27.61 0.10 19.65
N ASN A 167 27.07 -1.12 19.72
CA ASN A 167 27.84 -2.34 19.53
C ASN A 167 27.57 -2.90 18.13
N PRO A 168 28.54 -2.83 17.18
CA PRO A 168 28.35 -3.29 15.80
C PRO A 168 27.95 -4.76 15.66
N SER A 169 28.27 -5.61 16.64
CA SER A 169 27.86 -7.02 16.62
C SER A 169 26.33 -7.24 16.76
N LYS A 170 25.60 -6.19 17.10
CA LYS A 170 24.13 -6.19 17.18
C LYS A 170 23.47 -5.77 15.86
N ASN A 171 24.24 -5.30 14.90
CA ASN A 171 23.71 -5.03 13.55
C ASN A 171 23.36 -6.32 12.84
N GLY A 172 22.29 -6.30 12.08
CA GLY A 172 21.87 -7.42 11.23
C GLY A 172 20.40 -7.78 11.41
N PRO A 173 19.98 -8.82 10.69
CA PRO A 173 18.61 -9.30 10.73
C PRO A 173 18.32 -10.10 12.02
N THR A 174 17.09 -10.03 12.47
CA THR A 174 16.54 -10.83 13.57
C THR A 174 15.13 -11.27 13.18
N ASP A 175 14.86 -12.56 13.28
CA ASP A 175 13.57 -13.17 13.05
C ASP A 175 13.03 -13.74 14.36
N GLY A 176 11.72 -13.72 14.54
CA GLY A 176 11.07 -14.25 15.71
C GLY A 176 9.59 -14.45 15.56
N ALA A 177 9.00 -15.07 16.57
CA ALA A 177 7.57 -15.18 16.72
C ALA A 177 7.18 -14.90 18.16
N ASP A 178 6.02 -14.28 18.37
CA ASP A 178 5.50 -13.95 19.68
C ASP A 178 3.96 -13.88 19.68
N THR A 179 3.38 -13.68 20.83
CA THR A 179 2.00 -13.23 20.98
C THR A 179 2.00 -11.73 21.19
N MET A 180 1.25 -11.00 20.37
CA MET A 180 1.07 -9.55 20.48
C MET A 180 -0.34 -9.24 20.93
N ASN A 181 -0.51 -8.52 22.02
CA ASN A 181 -1.80 -8.02 22.48
C ASN A 181 -1.90 -6.53 22.18
N PHE A 182 -3.00 -6.12 21.57
CA PHE A 182 -3.33 -4.71 21.31
C PHE A 182 -4.53 -4.27 22.14
N THR A 183 -4.48 -3.04 22.62
CA THR A 183 -5.63 -2.32 23.18
C THR A 183 -5.68 -0.93 22.56
N GLN A 184 -6.81 -0.59 21.96
CA GLN A 184 -7.03 0.70 21.32
C GLN A 184 -8.24 1.40 21.95
N ASN A 185 -8.08 2.69 22.28
CA ASN A 185 -9.15 3.55 22.74
C ASN A 185 -9.06 4.89 21.98
N GLY A 186 -9.88 5.01 20.95
CA GLY A 186 -9.82 6.11 20.00
C GLY A 186 -8.45 6.16 19.31
N THR A 187 -7.72 7.24 19.51
CA THR A 187 -6.36 7.42 18.97
C THR A 187 -5.26 6.89 19.89
N THR A 188 -5.57 6.53 21.12
CA THR A 188 -4.58 5.97 22.02
C THR A 188 -4.47 4.46 21.80
N ILE A 189 -3.26 3.97 21.61
CA ILE A 189 -3.01 2.55 21.41
C ILE A 189 -1.87 2.09 22.31
N SER A 190 -2.01 0.89 22.86
CA SER A 190 -0.95 0.16 23.55
C SER A 190 -0.86 -1.26 23.01
N ALA A 191 0.36 -1.81 23.02
CA ALA A 191 0.58 -3.19 22.63
C ALA A 191 1.67 -3.82 23.50
N SER A 192 1.64 -5.15 23.62
CA SER A 192 2.70 -5.90 24.31
C SER A 192 3.08 -7.14 23.51
N LEU A 193 4.39 -7.42 23.43
CA LEU A 193 4.95 -8.70 22.99
C LEU A 193 5.17 -9.54 24.23
N VAL A 194 4.41 -10.63 24.36
CA VAL A 194 4.27 -11.38 25.62
C VAL A 194 5.58 -12.08 26.01
N THR A 195 6.20 -12.79 25.05
CA THR A 195 7.43 -13.57 25.32
C THR A 195 8.66 -12.67 25.43
N LEU A 196 8.75 -11.66 24.56
CA LEU A 196 9.85 -10.69 24.57
C LEU A 196 9.74 -9.68 25.73
N GLY A 197 8.56 -9.57 26.35
CA GLY A 197 8.31 -8.65 27.47
C GLY A 197 8.41 -7.17 27.08
N CYS A 198 8.19 -6.84 25.80
CA CYS A 198 8.23 -5.47 25.32
C CYS A 198 6.83 -4.83 25.34
N ASN A 199 6.75 -3.60 25.79
CA ASN A 199 5.52 -2.80 25.83
C ASN A 199 5.66 -1.60 24.91
N TYR A 200 4.59 -1.26 24.21
CA TYR A 200 4.48 -0.18 23.25
C TYR A 200 3.30 0.71 23.62
N ALA A 201 3.47 2.02 23.53
CA ALA A 201 2.39 2.98 23.72
C ALA A 201 2.54 4.13 22.73
N GLY A 202 1.46 4.56 22.12
CA GLY A 202 1.51 5.61 21.12
C GLY A 202 0.17 6.15 20.69
N THR A 203 0.23 7.04 19.70
CA THR A 203 -0.93 7.66 19.06
C THR A 203 -1.17 7.03 17.69
N TYR A 204 -2.38 6.54 17.49
CA TYR A 204 -2.86 5.98 16.23
C TYR A 204 -3.43 7.07 15.33
N SER A 205 -3.14 6.97 14.05
CA SER A 205 -3.75 7.76 12.98
C SER A 205 -4.07 6.87 11.79
N GLN A 206 -5.10 7.20 11.03
CA GLN A 206 -5.53 6.42 9.87
C GLN A 206 -5.64 7.29 8.63
N SER A 207 -5.15 6.78 7.50
CA SER A 207 -5.31 7.35 6.16
C SER A 207 -5.86 6.27 5.22
N GLY A 208 -7.15 6.35 4.90
CA GLY A 208 -7.86 5.33 4.14
C GLY A 208 -7.81 3.96 4.82
N GLN A 209 -7.30 2.98 4.12
CA GLN A 209 -7.11 1.60 4.64
C GLN A 209 -5.86 1.41 5.48
N PHE A 210 -5.00 2.42 5.63
CA PHE A 210 -3.72 2.28 6.32
C PHE A 210 -3.68 3.05 7.63
N GLY A 211 -3.27 2.35 8.69
CA GLY A 211 -2.98 2.93 9.99
C GLY A 211 -1.49 3.25 10.17
N THR A 212 -1.22 4.14 11.09
CA THR A 212 0.11 4.45 11.63
C THR A 212 0.04 4.61 13.13
N ILE A 213 1.13 4.28 13.84
CA ILE A 213 1.32 4.58 15.25
C ILE A 213 2.67 5.26 15.38
N SER A 214 2.73 6.34 16.15
CA SER A 214 3.97 6.94 16.63
C SER A 214 3.99 6.92 18.15
N GLY A 215 5.10 6.45 18.74
CA GLY A 215 5.14 6.30 20.19
C GLY A 215 6.48 5.86 20.77
N THR A 216 6.41 5.31 21.98
CA THR A 216 7.56 4.81 22.71
C THR A 216 7.41 3.33 23.03
N TYR A 217 8.55 2.65 23.21
CA TYR A 217 8.57 1.27 23.65
C TYR A 217 9.55 1.08 24.80
N SER A 218 9.32 0.03 25.56
CA SER A 218 10.22 -0.44 26.59
C SER A 218 10.21 -1.96 26.66
N CYS A 219 11.39 -2.56 26.80
CA CYS A 219 11.61 -4.00 26.95
C CYS A 219 12.35 -4.25 28.26
N PRO A 220 11.66 -4.32 29.42
CA PRO A 220 12.30 -4.44 30.73
C PRO A 220 13.23 -5.65 30.87
N ALA A 221 12.95 -6.74 30.14
CA ALA A 221 13.74 -7.98 30.21
C ALA A 221 15.21 -7.80 29.78
N ASN A 222 15.49 -6.87 28.86
CA ASN A 222 16.83 -6.59 28.34
C ASN A 222 17.27 -5.13 28.52
N GLY A 223 16.42 -4.30 29.13
CA GLY A 223 16.70 -2.89 29.39
C GLY A 223 16.64 -2.00 28.13
N ASP A 224 16.10 -2.49 27.03
CA ASP A 224 15.96 -1.69 25.81
C ASP A 224 14.71 -0.80 25.86
N ALA A 225 14.86 0.43 25.38
CA ALA A 225 13.78 1.40 25.29
C ALA A 225 14.07 2.41 24.18
N GLY A 226 13.02 3.04 23.68
CA GLY A 226 13.17 4.04 22.63
C GLY A 226 11.85 4.52 22.04
N THR A 227 11.93 5.03 20.81
CA THR A 227 10.79 5.46 20.03
C THR A 227 10.52 4.49 18.88
N PHE A 228 9.28 4.43 18.44
CA PHE A 228 8.91 3.67 17.25
C PHE A 228 7.84 4.41 16.43
N ASP A 229 7.87 4.14 15.15
CA ASP A 229 6.83 4.51 14.19
C ASP A 229 6.41 3.27 13.41
N THR A 230 5.12 3.17 13.13
CA THR A 230 4.59 2.16 12.23
C THR A 230 4.06 2.81 10.95
N SER A 231 4.01 2.04 9.89
CA SER A 231 3.39 2.45 8.64
C SER A 231 2.69 1.27 7.97
N ASN A 232 1.74 1.60 7.08
CA ASN A 232 1.00 0.62 6.30
C ASN A 232 0.36 -0.47 7.18
N MET A 233 -0.14 -0.08 8.34
CA MET A 233 -0.87 -0.99 9.20
C MET A 233 -2.21 -1.33 8.56
N VAL A 234 -2.52 -2.60 8.50
CA VAL A 234 -3.81 -3.11 8.04
C VAL A 234 -4.29 -4.17 9.02
N VAL A 235 -5.54 -4.08 9.42
CA VAL A 235 -6.22 -5.09 10.23
C VAL A 235 -7.43 -5.64 9.50
N THR A 236 -7.60 -6.94 9.58
CA THR A 236 -8.74 -7.68 9.05
C THR A 236 -9.34 -8.56 10.14
N PRO A 237 -10.53 -9.15 9.94
CA PRO A 237 -11.07 -10.11 10.91
C PRO A 237 -10.12 -11.28 11.24
N VAL A 238 -9.24 -11.67 10.31
CA VAL A 238 -8.35 -12.83 10.46
C VAL A 238 -6.93 -12.49 10.89
N GLY A 239 -6.51 -11.22 10.88
CA GLY A 239 -5.14 -10.88 11.26
C GLY A 239 -4.74 -9.45 10.95
N MET A 240 -3.46 -9.15 11.14
CA MET A 240 -2.91 -7.82 10.89
C MET A 240 -1.51 -7.88 10.28
N VAL A 241 -1.09 -6.77 9.69
CA VAL A 241 0.28 -6.56 9.21
C VAL A 241 0.66 -5.09 9.39
N MET A 242 1.95 -4.83 9.65
CA MET A 242 2.52 -3.49 9.71
C MET A 242 4.00 -3.47 9.38
N ARG A 243 4.50 -2.32 8.96
CA ARG A 243 5.93 -1.99 8.96
C ARG A 243 6.26 -1.21 10.22
N VAL A 244 7.46 -1.42 10.73
CA VAL A 244 7.93 -0.77 11.96
C VAL A 244 9.30 -0.18 11.70
N SER A 245 9.53 1.03 12.19
CA SER A 245 10.86 1.61 12.41
C SER A 245 10.99 1.98 13.87
N ALA A 246 12.14 1.71 14.45
CA ALA A 246 12.40 1.98 15.87
C ALA A 246 13.82 2.53 16.08
N SER A 247 13.96 3.39 17.09
CA SER A 247 15.22 3.98 17.51
C SER A 247 15.43 3.70 18.99
N SER A 248 16.45 2.90 19.31
CA SER A 248 16.79 2.57 20.69
C SER A 248 17.64 3.67 21.33
N THR A 249 17.22 4.13 22.50
CA THR A 249 17.99 5.08 23.31
C THR A 249 19.06 4.38 24.15
N SER A 250 18.91 3.09 24.45
CA SER A 250 19.86 2.33 25.27
C SER A 250 21.00 1.72 24.45
N THR A 251 20.74 1.29 23.22
CA THR A 251 21.71 0.61 22.36
C THR A 251 22.16 1.44 21.16
N GLY A 252 21.52 2.57 20.89
CA GLY A 252 21.75 3.41 19.71
C GLY A 252 21.27 2.78 18.40
N CYS A 253 20.75 1.55 18.42
CA CYS A 253 20.32 0.86 17.22
C CYS A 253 19.15 1.59 16.53
N GLN A 254 19.22 1.63 15.20
CA GLN A 254 18.09 1.93 14.33
C GLN A 254 17.59 0.61 13.74
N SER A 255 16.31 0.32 13.93
CA SER A 255 15.73 -0.95 13.47
C SER A 255 14.57 -0.67 12.50
N THR A 256 14.53 -1.43 11.42
CA THR A 256 13.38 -1.43 10.50
C THR A 256 12.90 -2.87 10.30
N GLY A 257 11.59 -3.06 10.18
CA GLY A 257 11.09 -4.42 10.05
C GLY A 257 9.61 -4.50 9.71
N GLN A 258 9.11 -5.70 9.86
CA GLN A 258 7.72 -6.04 9.60
C GLN A 258 7.20 -6.95 10.72
N ILE A 259 5.94 -6.74 11.07
CA ILE A 259 5.18 -7.61 11.96
C ILE A 259 3.92 -8.01 11.22
N GLY A 260 3.62 -9.30 11.23
CA GLY A 260 2.38 -9.82 10.67
C GLY A 260 1.89 -11.01 11.47
N GLY A 261 0.57 -11.17 11.59
CA GLY A 261 0.04 -12.24 12.41
C GLY A 261 -1.43 -12.53 12.23
N VAL A 262 -1.82 -13.66 12.79
CA VAL A 262 -3.19 -14.18 12.81
C VAL A 262 -3.84 -13.83 14.14
N ARG A 263 -5.10 -13.38 14.09
CA ARG A 263 -5.92 -13.08 15.27
C ARG A 263 -6.32 -14.37 15.98
N ASN A 264 -6.24 -14.40 17.33
CA ASN A 264 -6.50 -15.59 18.15
C ASN A 264 -7.73 -15.46 19.06
N ASP A 265 -8.39 -14.33 19.09
CA ASP A 265 -9.45 -13.98 20.05
C ASP A 265 -10.85 -14.01 19.41
N GLN A 266 -11.05 -14.85 18.38
CA GLN A 266 -12.35 -15.09 17.75
C GLN A 266 -13.03 -16.31 18.35
#